data_14cb35ba6f88a0545a09b92282346ff5
#
_entry.id   14cb35ba6f88a0545a09b92282346ff5
#
_cell.length_a   1.000
_cell.length_b   1.000
_cell.length_c   1.000
_cell.angle_alpha   90.00
_cell.angle_beta   90.00
_cell.angle_gamma   90.00
#
_symmetry.space_group_name_H-M   'P 1'
#
loop_
_entity.id
_entity.type
_entity.pdbx_description
1 polymer ?
#
loop_
_entity_poly.entity_id
_entity_poly.type
_entity_poly.pdbx_seq_one_letter_code
_entity_poly.pdbx_strand_id
1 'polypeptide(L)'
;AYSFDLDEAGLDTAFKKQHQAYLRIFSRLDLDAIPVEASSGNMGGSDSIEFMVQAPSGEDDVMLCSSCGYSANIEKAISRVDEVEDSVGPETPEKFPTPGIRTIAELANAGHPANKQIKTMVFVIDGQVTLTLVRGDHFINEQKLADATQANTIRQARREETCLLYTS
;
A
#
# COMPACT_ATOMS: atom_id res chain seq x y z
N ALA A 1 23.66 1.32 10.50
CA ALA A 1 24.19 0.93 11.82
C ALA A 1 23.27 -0.14 12.42
N TYR A 2 23.84 -1.02 13.26
CA TYR A 2 23.09 -2.07 13.94
C TYR A 2 23.35 -1.96 15.44
N SER A 3 22.33 -2.27 16.25
CA SER A 3 22.46 -2.47 17.69
C SER A 3 21.96 -3.85 18.08
N PHE A 4 22.42 -4.34 19.21
CA PHE A 4 21.97 -5.57 19.83
C PHE A 4 21.60 -5.24 21.26
N ASP A 5 20.32 -5.33 21.56
CA ASP A 5 19.74 -4.87 22.80
C ASP A 5 19.13 -6.05 23.56
N LEU A 6 19.02 -5.95 24.89
CA LEU A 6 18.52 -7.04 25.71
C LEU A 6 16.99 -7.12 25.75
N ASP A 7 16.35 -6.01 25.45
CA ASP A 7 14.89 -5.85 25.48
C ASP A 7 14.42 -4.74 24.53
N GLU A 8 13.11 -4.61 24.35
CA GLU A 8 12.50 -3.58 23.51
C GLU A 8 12.81 -2.16 23.97
N ALA A 9 12.90 -1.92 25.27
CA ALA A 9 13.23 -0.58 25.81
C ALA A 9 14.67 -0.16 25.46
N GLY A 10 15.59 -1.12 25.48
CA GLY A 10 16.96 -0.94 24.98
C GLY A 10 16.99 -0.63 23.50
N LEU A 11 16.26 -1.44 22.69
CA LEU A 11 16.13 -1.26 21.26
C LEU A 11 15.56 0.13 20.92
N ASP A 12 14.46 0.55 21.54
CA ASP A 12 13.88 1.88 21.39
C ASP A 12 14.87 3.00 21.71
N THR A 13 15.65 2.82 22.75
CA THR A 13 16.67 3.80 23.14
C THR A 13 17.77 3.89 22.09
N ALA A 14 18.23 2.77 21.57
CA ALA A 14 19.24 2.70 20.51
C ALA A 14 18.70 3.31 19.21
N PHE A 15 17.47 2.98 18.83
CA PHE A 15 16.79 3.51 17.63
C PHE A 15 16.68 5.03 17.69
N LYS A 16 16.21 5.60 18.81
CA LYS A 16 16.13 7.05 19.02
C LYS A 16 17.48 7.74 18.91
N LYS A 17 18.53 7.14 19.47
CA LYS A 17 19.90 7.67 19.37
C LYS A 17 20.41 7.69 17.94
N GLN A 18 20.17 6.61 17.19
CA GLN A 18 20.55 6.51 15.78
C GLN A 18 19.78 7.53 14.94
N HIS A 19 18.46 7.63 15.13
CA HIS A 19 17.63 8.63 14.45
C HIS A 19 18.16 10.05 14.66
N GLN A 20 18.47 10.44 15.90
CA GLN A 20 19.05 11.75 16.21
C GLN A 20 20.45 11.94 15.62
N ALA A 21 21.22 10.86 15.49
CA ALA A 21 22.53 10.91 14.84
C ALA A 21 22.41 11.18 13.35
N TYR A 22 21.49 10.50 12.66
CA TYR A 22 21.21 10.74 11.24
C TYR A 22 20.76 12.17 10.96
N LEU A 23 19.83 12.71 11.74
CA LEU A 23 19.41 14.12 11.62
C LEU A 23 20.59 15.08 11.72
N ARG A 24 21.51 14.86 12.66
CA ARG A 24 22.72 15.70 12.80
C ARG A 24 23.70 15.54 11.65
N ILE A 25 23.84 14.32 11.11
CA ILE A 25 24.70 14.04 9.97
C ILE A 25 24.20 14.80 8.75
N PHE A 26 22.92 14.64 8.40
CA PHE A 26 22.34 15.30 7.23
C PHE A 26 22.34 16.83 7.37
N SER A 27 22.03 17.34 8.55
CA SER A 27 22.13 18.78 8.85
C SER A 27 23.55 19.32 8.64
N ARG A 28 24.59 18.56 9.04
CA ARG A 28 26.00 18.97 8.82
C ARG A 28 26.43 18.91 7.37
N LEU A 29 25.76 18.09 6.57
CA LEU A 29 25.99 18.00 5.12
C LEU A 29 25.16 19.00 4.34
N ASP A 30 24.42 19.87 5.01
CA ASP A 30 23.47 20.81 4.40
C ASP A 30 22.42 20.12 3.50
N LEU A 31 21.99 18.93 3.94
CA LEU A 31 20.94 18.15 3.28
C LEU A 31 19.66 18.27 4.10
N ASP A 32 18.58 18.73 3.45
CA ASP A 32 17.24 18.78 4.00
C ASP A 32 16.58 17.40 3.92
N ALA A 33 17.08 16.50 4.76
CA ALA A 33 16.61 15.12 4.80
C ALA A 33 15.38 15.00 5.70
N ILE A 34 14.32 14.44 5.16
CA ILE A 34 13.04 14.23 5.83
C ILE A 34 13.00 12.78 6.34
N PRO A 35 12.78 12.53 7.64
CA PRO A 35 12.54 11.19 8.14
C PRO A 35 11.15 10.73 7.67
N VAL A 36 11.06 9.60 7.00
CA VAL A 36 9.89 9.06 6.35
C VAL A 36 9.59 7.68 6.91
N GLU A 37 8.38 7.45 7.39
CA GLU A 37 7.93 6.11 7.76
C GLU A 37 7.91 5.20 6.53
N ALA A 38 8.52 4.02 6.65
CA ALA A 38 8.63 3.04 5.59
C ALA A 38 8.18 1.66 6.04
N SER A 39 7.87 0.78 5.09
CA SER A 39 7.66 -0.63 5.40
C SER A 39 8.99 -1.30 5.78
N SER A 40 8.96 -2.16 6.79
CA SER A 40 10.12 -2.99 7.15
C SER A 40 10.32 -4.17 6.19
N GLY A 41 9.34 -4.41 5.32
CA GLY A 41 9.38 -5.47 4.32
C GLY A 41 9.64 -6.86 4.94
N ASN A 42 10.35 -7.69 4.21
CA ASN A 42 10.69 -9.06 4.64
C ASN A 42 11.66 -9.13 5.83
N MET A 43 12.27 -8.02 6.23
CA MET A 43 13.17 -8.00 7.39
C MET A 43 12.40 -8.04 8.72
N GLY A 44 11.10 -7.71 8.68
CA GLY A 44 10.27 -7.64 9.88
C GLY A 44 10.59 -6.44 10.77
N GLY A 45 9.85 -6.33 11.86
CA GLY A 45 9.93 -5.21 12.79
C GLY A 45 8.72 -4.27 12.67
N SER A 46 8.47 -3.49 13.73
CA SER A 46 7.31 -2.59 13.80
C SER A 46 7.55 -1.27 13.09
N ASP A 47 8.80 -0.79 13.11
CA ASP A 47 9.15 0.55 12.67
C ASP A 47 10.36 0.55 11.74
N SER A 48 10.24 1.26 10.65
CA SER A 48 11.32 1.58 9.72
C SER A 48 11.24 3.06 9.37
N ILE A 49 12.38 3.75 9.39
CA ILE A 49 12.47 5.15 9.00
C ILE A 49 13.57 5.29 7.96
N GLU A 50 13.23 5.92 6.86
CA GLU A 50 14.14 6.28 5.79
C GLU A 50 14.35 7.79 5.81
N PHE A 51 15.59 8.24 5.59
CA PHE A 51 15.89 9.66 5.47
C PHE A 51 15.96 10.02 3.99
N MET A 52 14.96 10.71 3.50
CA MET A 52 14.81 11.04 2.09
C MET A 52 15.06 12.51 1.83
N VAL A 53 15.72 12.82 0.71
CA VAL A 53 15.92 14.18 0.21
C VAL A 53 15.08 14.37 -1.03
N GLN A 54 14.29 15.43 -1.08
CA GLN A 54 13.46 15.74 -2.23
C GLN A 54 14.31 16.10 -3.44
N ALA A 55 14.14 15.38 -4.54
CA ALA A 55 14.86 15.60 -5.78
C ALA A 55 13.96 15.35 -7.00
N PRO A 56 14.08 16.14 -8.09
CA PRO A 56 13.30 15.92 -9.31
C PRO A 56 13.58 14.58 -10.00
N SER A 57 14.75 13.98 -9.71
CA SER A 57 15.18 12.67 -10.23
C SER A 57 14.92 11.52 -9.23
N GLY A 58 14.16 11.79 -8.16
CA GLY A 58 13.82 10.76 -7.18
C GLY A 58 12.94 9.68 -7.81
N GLU A 59 13.09 8.44 -7.34
CA GLU A 59 12.33 7.28 -7.82
C GLU A 59 11.12 6.98 -6.93
N ASP A 60 11.13 7.45 -5.67
CA ASP A 60 10.10 7.16 -4.70
C ASP A 60 9.18 8.35 -4.44
N ASP A 61 7.90 8.06 -4.26
CA ASP A 61 6.90 9.04 -3.84
C ASP A 61 6.73 9.05 -2.32
N VAL A 62 6.74 10.24 -1.73
CA VAL A 62 6.57 10.46 -0.30
C VAL A 62 5.34 11.30 -0.02
N MET A 63 4.54 10.85 0.92
CA MET A 63 3.38 11.59 1.41
C MET A 63 3.79 12.44 2.61
N LEU A 64 3.65 13.76 2.47
CA LEU A 64 3.97 14.74 3.53
C LEU A 64 2.73 15.51 3.95
N CYS A 65 2.49 15.60 5.25
CA CYS A 65 1.43 16.44 5.78
C CYS A 65 2.02 17.72 6.37
N SER A 66 1.73 18.86 5.76
CA SER A 66 2.18 20.17 6.25
C SER A 66 1.52 20.60 7.57
N SER A 67 0.41 19.97 7.95
CA SER A 67 -0.37 20.35 9.15
C SER A 67 0.14 19.64 10.42
N CYS A 68 0.46 18.34 10.33
CA CYS A 68 0.86 17.55 11.50
C CYS A 68 2.29 16.99 11.44
N GLY A 69 3.01 17.19 10.32
CA GLY A 69 4.36 16.67 10.13
C GLY A 69 4.43 15.17 9.82
N TYR A 70 3.28 14.52 9.57
CA TYR A 70 3.26 13.11 9.13
C TYR A 70 4.01 12.96 7.82
N SER A 71 4.89 11.96 7.75
CA SER A 71 5.65 11.62 6.55
C SER A 71 5.77 10.11 6.40
N ALA A 72 5.39 9.59 5.25
CA ALA A 72 5.49 8.17 4.94
C ALA A 72 5.67 7.94 3.44
N ASN A 73 6.35 6.87 3.05
CA ASN A 73 6.37 6.41 1.67
C ASN A 73 5.01 5.81 1.27
N ILE A 74 4.79 5.59 -0.03
CA ILE A 74 3.50 5.10 -0.54
C ILE A 74 3.15 3.68 -0.05
N GLU A 75 4.13 2.92 0.39
CA GLU A 75 3.93 1.57 0.93
C GLU A 75 3.41 1.58 2.37
N LYS A 76 3.77 2.61 3.14
CA LYS A 76 3.37 2.77 4.55
C LYS A 76 2.26 3.80 4.73
N ALA A 77 2.15 4.78 3.85
CA ALA A 77 1.21 5.90 4.00
C ALA A 77 -0.23 5.43 4.19
N ILE A 78 -0.89 5.96 5.21
CA ILE A 78 -2.31 5.71 5.50
C ILE A 78 -3.11 6.91 5.01
N SER A 79 -4.11 6.67 4.17
CA SER A 79 -5.05 7.70 3.72
C SER A 79 -6.45 7.45 4.29
N ARG A 80 -7.14 8.53 4.60
CA ARG A 80 -8.58 8.44 4.85
C ARG A 80 -9.29 8.42 3.51
N VAL A 81 -10.07 7.39 3.29
CA VAL A 81 -10.90 7.26 2.09
C VAL A 81 -12.26 7.85 2.39
N ASP A 82 -12.77 8.69 1.47
CA ASP A 82 -14.13 9.21 1.59
C ASP A 82 -15.14 8.07 1.54
N GLU A 83 -16.13 8.14 2.42
CA GLU A 83 -17.25 7.22 2.40
C GLU A 83 -18.09 7.45 1.14
N VAL A 84 -18.50 6.37 0.50
CA VAL A 84 -19.44 6.42 -0.61
C VAL A 84 -20.82 6.13 -0.07
N GLU A 85 -21.72 7.11 -0.18
CA GLU A 85 -23.12 6.90 0.14
C GLU A 85 -23.74 5.96 -0.90
N ASP A 86 -24.16 4.79 -0.43
CA ASP A 86 -24.86 3.82 -1.24
C ASP A 86 -26.34 3.80 -0.85
N SER A 87 -27.21 3.89 -1.85
CA SER A 87 -28.63 3.56 -1.68
C SER A 87 -28.77 2.06 -1.40
N VAL A 88 -29.83 1.69 -0.70
CA VAL A 88 -30.19 0.28 -0.53
C VAL A 88 -30.31 -0.37 -1.90
N GLY A 89 -29.48 -1.38 -2.16
CA GLY A 89 -29.50 -2.14 -3.41
C GLY A 89 -30.75 -3.00 -3.53
N PRO A 90 -31.02 -3.55 -4.73
CA PRO A 90 -32.11 -4.52 -4.92
C PRO A 90 -31.84 -5.78 -4.07
N GLU A 91 -32.91 -6.43 -3.59
CA GLU A 91 -32.80 -7.64 -2.78
C GLU A 91 -32.14 -8.82 -3.54
N THR A 92 -32.25 -8.80 -4.87
CA THR A 92 -31.63 -9.79 -5.74
C THR A 92 -30.67 -9.13 -6.71
N PRO A 93 -29.47 -9.72 -6.94
CA PRO A 93 -28.53 -9.21 -7.92
C PRO A 93 -29.12 -9.18 -9.32
N GLU A 94 -28.97 -8.07 -10.02
CA GLU A 94 -29.40 -7.91 -11.41
C GLU A 94 -28.21 -8.06 -12.35
N LYS A 95 -28.44 -8.74 -13.50
CA LYS A 95 -27.47 -8.84 -14.57
C LYS A 95 -27.83 -7.86 -15.69
N PHE A 96 -26.83 -7.12 -16.14
CA PHE A 96 -27.00 -6.25 -17.32
C PHE A 96 -25.87 -6.50 -18.34
N PRO A 97 -26.15 -6.33 -19.64
CA PRO A 97 -25.15 -6.58 -20.68
C PRO A 97 -24.10 -5.47 -20.73
N THR A 98 -22.83 -5.84 -20.83
CA THR A 98 -21.69 -4.93 -21.00
C THR A 98 -20.90 -5.22 -22.28
N PRO A 99 -21.53 -5.15 -23.47
CA PRO A 99 -20.86 -5.51 -24.71
C PRO A 99 -19.68 -4.57 -25.00
N GLY A 100 -18.49 -5.15 -25.17
CA GLY A 100 -17.27 -4.38 -25.46
C GLY A 100 -16.64 -3.65 -24.28
N ILE A 101 -17.28 -3.60 -23.12
CA ILE A 101 -16.75 -2.97 -21.89
C ILE A 101 -15.80 -3.94 -21.19
N ARG A 102 -14.57 -3.52 -20.95
CA ARG A 102 -13.52 -4.35 -20.31
C ARG A 102 -12.78 -3.66 -19.17
N THR A 103 -12.96 -2.35 -19.03
CA THR A 103 -12.23 -1.55 -18.02
C THR A 103 -13.20 -0.81 -17.10
N ILE A 104 -12.72 -0.47 -15.91
CA ILE A 104 -13.44 0.36 -14.95
C ILE A 104 -13.85 1.70 -15.56
N ALA A 105 -12.97 2.32 -16.36
CA ALA A 105 -13.24 3.61 -17.00
C ALA A 105 -14.36 3.51 -18.06
N GLU A 106 -14.36 2.47 -18.89
CA GLU A 106 -15.42 2.25 -19.87
C GLU A 106 -16.78 2.02 -19.19
N LEU A 107 -16.80 1.24 -18.09
CA LEU A 107 -18.02 1.02 -17.33
C LEU A 107 -18.48 2.29 -16.61
N ALA A 108 -17.56 3.12 -16.15
CA ALA A 108 -17.89 4.41 -15.57
C ALA A 108 -18.51 5.36 -16.61
N ASN A 109 -17.99 5.36 -17.83
CA ASN A 109 -18.56 6.12 -18.96
C ASN A 109 -19.96 5.63 -19.37
N ALA A 110 -20.27 4.36 -19.11
CA ALA A 110 -21.59 3.78 -19.32
C ALA A 110 -22.60 4.04 -18.19
N GLY A 111 -22.25 4.89 -17.21
CA GLY A 111 -23.15 5.32 -16.14
C GLY A 111 -22.95 4.60 -14.81
N HIS A 112 -21.91 3.79 -14.67
CA HIS A 112 -21.58 3.10 -13.41
C HIS A 112 -20.28 3.67 -12.82
N PRO A 113 -20.33 4.66 -11.93
CA PRO A 113 -19.14 5.35 -11.41
C PRO A 113 -18.10 4.42 -10.81
N ALA A 114 -16.81 4.70 -11.00
CA ALA A 114 -15.71 3.83 -10.56
C ALA A 114 -15.72 3.54 -9.05
N ASN A 115 -16.12 4.52 -8.23
CA ASN A 115 -16.24 4.38 -6.78
C ASN A 115 -17.40 3.46 -6.34
N LYS A 116 -18.29 3.06 -7.25
CA LYS A 116 -19.37 2.08 -7.03
C LYS A 116 -19.10 0.74 -7.69
N GLN A 117 -17.95 0.57 -8.29
CA GLN A 117 -17.49 -0.69 -8.87
C GLN A 117 -16.56 -1.42 -7.92
N ILE A 118 -16.59 -2.74 -7.96
CA ILE A 118 -15.61 -3.62 -7.30
C ILE A 118 -14.84 -4.36 -8.40
N LYS A 119 -13.53 -4.26 -8.36
CA LYS A 119 -12.66 -5.08 -9.21
C LYS A 119 -11.98 -6.14 -8.37
N THR A 120 -11.87 -7.33 -8.94
CA THR A 120 -11.19 -8.46 -8.31
C THR A 120 -9.82 -8.63 -8.96
N MET A 121 -8.78 -8.58 -8.14
CA MET A 121 -7.41 -8.90 -8.53
C MET A 121 -7.05 -10.26 -7.95
N VAL A 122 -6.35 -11.08 -8.73
CA VAL A 122 -5.96 -12.42 -8.31
C VAL A 122 -4.47 -12.44 -8.00
N PHE A 123 -4.15 -12.75 -6.76
CA PHE A 123 -2.77 -12.91 -6.29
C PHE A 123 -2.51 -14.35 -5.87
N VAL A 124 -1.24 -14.73 -5.88
CA VAL A 124 -0.76 -15.92 -5.19
C VAL A 124 -0.01 -15.43 -3.96
N ILE A 125 -0.59 -15.71 -2.79
CA ILE A 125 -0.08 -15.30 -1.48
C ILE A 125 0.36 -16.57 -0.75
N ASP A 126 1.65 -16.66 -0.44
CA ASP A 126 2.26 -17.85 0.19
C ASP A 126 1.87 -19.17 -0.49
N GLY A 127 1.83 -19.15 -1.83
CA GLY A 127 1.48 -20.30 -2.65
C GLY A 127 -0.03 -20.55 -2.83
N GLN A 128 -0.90 -19.77 -2.20
CA GLN A 128 -2.36 -19.90 -2.33
C GLN A 128 -2.95 -18.84 -3.25
N VAL A 129 -3.83 -19.27 -4.17
CA VAL A 129 -4.58 -18.36 -5.04
C VAL A 129 -5.61 -17.61 -4.20
N THR A 130 -5.50 -16.28 -4.16
CA THR A 130 -6.29 -15.40 -3.32
C THR A 130 -6.98 -14.32 -4.16
N LEU A 131 -8.27 -14.13 -3.94
CA LEU A 131 -9.05 -13.06 -4.57
C LEU A 131 -8.99 -11.81 -3.69
N THR A 132 -8.46 -10.74 -4.23
CA THR A 132 -8.40 -9.44 -3.55
C THR A 132 -9.39 -8.49 -4.22
N LEU A 133 -10.40 -8.07 -3.45
CA LEU A 133 -11.42 -7.15 -3.92
C LEU A 133 -11.03 -5.73 -3.55
N VAL A 134 -11.11 -4.83 -4.53
CA VAL A 134 -10.79 -3.42 -4.33
C VAL A 134 -11.81 -2.54 -5.06
N ARG A 135 -12.14 -1.40 -4.48
CA ARG A 135 -13.02 -0.42 -5.13
C ARG A 135 -12.43 0.02 -6.47
N GLY A 136 -13.27 0.24 -7.47
CA GLY A 136 -12.84 0.46 -8.85
C GLY A 136 -11.89 1.64 -9.06
N ASP A 137 -12.03 2.70 -8.27
CA ASP A 137 -11.18 3.91 -8.30
C ASP A 137 -9.88 3.78 -7.51
N HIS A 138 -9.65 2.65 -6.82
CA HIS A 138 -8.43 2.41 -6.05
C HIS A 138 -7.48 1.44 -6.75
N PHE A 139 -6.21 1.51 -6.37
CA PHE A 139 -5.18 0.57 -6.78
C PHE A 139 -4.69 -0.24 -5.58
N ILE A 140 -4.27 -1.48 -5.84
CA ILE A 140 -3.63 -2.30 -4.82
C ILE A 140 -2.14 -1.97 -4.80
N ASN A 141 -1.63 -1.66 -3.62
CA ASN A 141 -0.20 -1.66 -3.35
C ASN A 141 0.16 -3.05 -2.82
N GLU A 142 1.07 -3.76 -3.50
CA GLU A 142 1.41 -5.15 -3.17
C GLU A 142 2.09 -5.26 -1.80
N GLN A 143 2.90 -4.26 -1.41
CA GLN A 143 3.52 -4.26 -0.08
C GLN A 143 2.48 -4.09 1.04
N LYS A 144 1.52 -3.19 0.87
CA LYS A 144 0.40 -3.05 1.83
C LYS A 144 -0.44 -4.32 1.93
N LEU A 145 -0.63 -5.01 0.81
CA LEU A 145 -1.35 -6.28 0.81
C LEU A 145 -0.55 -7.37 1.52
N ALA A 146 0.78 -7.43 1.31
CA ALA A 146 1.67 -8.34 2.02
C ALA A 146 1.64 -8.08 3.53
N ASP A 147 1.76 -6.82 3.96
CA ASP A 147 1.71 -6.42 5.36
C ASP A 147 0.35 -6.78 6.00
N ALA A 148 -0.75 -6.49 5.30
CA ALA A 148 -2.10 -6.78 5.80
C ALA A 148 -2.42 -8.29 5.91
N THR A 149 -1.79 -9.11 5.06
CA THR A 149 -1.95 -10.58 5.07
C THR A 149 -0.86 -11.29 5.86
N GLN A 150 0.16 -10.56 6.32
CA GLN A 150 1.37 -11.10 6.94
C GLN A 150 2.07 -12.14 6.03
N ALA A 151 2.03 -11.90 4.73
CA ALA A 151 2.54 -12.80 3.74
C ALA A 151 4.07 -12.71 3.61
N ASN A 152 4.73 -13.85 3.44
CA ASN A 152 6.16 -13.91 3.11
C ASN A 152 6.41 -13.72 1.61
N THR A 153 5.47 -14.16 0.79
CA THR A 153 5.56 -14.05 -0.68
C THR A 153 4.23 -13.64 -1.27
N ILE A 154 4.28 -12.65 -2.17
CA ILE A 154 3.12 -12.20 -2.93
C ILE A 154 3.51 -11.98 -4.38
N ARG A 155 2.64 -12.34 -5.27
CA ARG A 155 2.75 -12.04 -6.71
C ARG A 155 1.40 -12.08 -7.38
N GLN A 156 1.26 -11.43 -8.51
CA GLN A 156 0.08 -11.58 -9.34
C GLN A 156 -0.04 -13.03 -9.86
N ALA A 157 -1.27 -13.52 -9.91
CA ALA A 157 -1.53 -14.85 -10.44
C ALA A 157 -1.27 -14.92 -11.95
N ARG A 158 -0.74 -16.03 -12.40
CA ARG A 158 -0.56 -16.33 -13.82
C ARG A 158 -1.88 -16.75 -14.45
N ARG A 159 -1.96 -16.68 -15.78
CA ARG A 159 -3.18 -17.04 -16.51
C ARG A 159 -3.65 -18.48 -16.22
N GLU A 160 -2.73 -19.40 -16.10
CA GLU A 160 -3.02 -20.82 -15.82
C GLU A 160 -3.67 -20.99 -14.44
N GLU A 161 -3.26 -20.19 -13.47
CA GLU A 161 -3.78 -20.21 -12.09
C GLU A 161 -5.19 -19.58 -12.04
N THR A 162 -5.44 -18.54 -12.83
CA THR A 162 -6.77 -17.90 -12.90
C THR A 162 -7.78 -18.72 -13.67
N CYS A 163 -7.37 -19.51 -14.66
CA CYS A 163 -8.27 -20.40 -15.42
C CYS A 163 -9.00 -21.40 -14.51
N LEU A 164 -8.38 -21.83 -13.42
CA LEU A 164 -8.99 -22.75 -12.45
C LEU A 164 -10.21 -22.15 -11.71
N LEU A 165 -10.30 -20.81 -11.67
CA LEU A 165 -11.40 -20.10 -11.02
C LEU A 165 -12.66 -19.97 -11.91
N TYR A 166 -12.53 -20.20 -13.21
CA TYR A 166 -13.60 -20.00 -14.20
C TYR A 166 -14.12 -21.30 -14.83
N THR A 167 -13.59 -22.46 -14.42
CA THR A 167 -13.94 -23.78 -14.98
C THR A 167 -14.93 -24.59 -14.16
N SER A 168 -15.62 -23.95 -13.23
CA SER A 168 -16.72 -24.57 -12.46
C SER A 168 -18.10 -24.07 -12.88
#